data_b45d6a5229757330f04b6f413573038a
#
_entry.id   b45d6a5229757330f04b6f413573038a
#
_cell.length_a   1.000
_cell.length_b   1.000
_cell.length_c   1.000
_cell.angle_alpha   90.00
_cell.angle_beta   90.00
_cell.angle_gamma   90.00
#
_symmetry.space_group_name_H-M   'P 1'
#
loop_
_entity.id
_entity.type
_entity.pdbx_description
1 polymer ?
#
loop_
_entity_poly.entity_id
_entity_poly.type
_entity_poly.pdbx_seq_one_letter_code
_entity_poly.pdbx_strand_id
1 'polypeptide(L)'
;VLIIGGGAAGLSCALVLGSAKTKVFAQDKNIGVITHQKTSHLQTALFNNVLGLEPGTHGSRILKDGKDQLKSLYPHVNQIEKEKVGSVSKAVEGFIVTTNKNRYIAKIVVVAVGYTNLMTIKGLENYIEPHPRAAKEKDRIWLRNIDHLVEDNLYVAGTLAGWRSQFAIACGSGSQVA
;
A
#
# COMPACT_ATOMS: atom_id res chain seq x y z
N VAL A 1 -2.21 -11.82 5.09
CA VAL A 1 -2.26 -10.65 4.20
C VAL A 1 -0.87 -10.03 4.12
N LEU A 2 -0.43 -9.67 2.92
CA LEU A 2 0.83 -8.94 2.72
C LEU A 2 0.57 -7.63 1.95
N ILE A 3 0.89 -6.51 2.57
CA ILE A 3 0.74 -5.17 2.00
C ILE A 3 2.09 -4.74 1.42
N ILE A 4 2.12 -4.36 0.15
CA ILE A 4 3.32 -3.88 -0.55
C ILE A 4 3.27 -2.36 -0.64
N GLY A 5 4.06 -1.69 0.17
CA GLY A 5 4.16 -0.23 0.21
C GLY A 5 3.74 0.38 1.55
N GLY A 6 4.62 1.19 2.13
CA GLY A 6 4.41 1.88 3.40
C GLY A 6 4.07 3.37 3.26
N GLY A 7 3.37 3.75 2.17
CA GLY A 7 2.81 5.09 1.99
C GLY A 7 1.47 5.27 2.72
N ALA A 8 0.76 6.37 2.45
CA ALA A 8 -0.53 6.67 3.09
C ALA A 8 -1.52 5.51 2.97
N ALA A 9 -1.72 4.97 1.77
CA ALA A 9 -2.66 3.87 1.56
C ALA A 9 -2.23 2.58 2.29
N GLY A 10 -0.96 2.19 2.16
CA GLY A 10 -0.49 0.94 2.79
C GLY A 10 -0.48 1.00 4.31
N LEU A 11 -0.08 2.13 4.91
CA LEU A 11 -0.14 2.31 6.36
C LEU A 11 -1.59 2.35 6.87
N SER A 12 -2.50 3.00 6.15
CA SER A 12 -3.93 3.01 6.52
C SER A 12 -4.54 1.61 6.44
N CYS A 13 -4.24 0.85 5.38
CA CYS A 13 -4.65 -0.55 5.27
C CYS A 13 -4.11 -1.39 6.46
N ALA A 14 -2.82 -1.25 6.78
CA ALA A 14 -2.19 -1.98 7.86
C ALA A 14 -2.79 -1.63 9.24
N LEU A 15 -3.11 -0.35 9.49
CA LEU A 15 -3.76 0.10 10.72
C LEU A 15 -5.17 -0.49 10.86
N VAL A 16 -5.98 -0.47 9.81
CA VAL A 16 -7.33 -1.02 9.83
C VAL A 16 -7.29 -2.55 10.04
N LEU A 17 -6.49 -3.27 9.29
CA LEU A 17 -6.30 -4.71 9.49
C LEU A 17 -5.76 -5.04 10.88
N GLY A 18 -4.81 -4.25 11.39
CA GLY A 18 -4.26 -4.41 12.72
C GLY A 18 -5.33 -4.24 13.82
N SER A 19 -6.22 -3.26 13.64
CA SER A 19 -7.32 -3.00 14.59
C SER A 19 -8.36 -4.12 14.64
N ALA A 20 -8.43 -4.95 13.61
CA ALA A 20 -9.39 -6.06 13.52
C ALA A 20 -8.94 -7.33 14.27
N LYS A 21 -7.78 -7.35 14.94
CA LYS A 21 -7.20 -8.55 15.59
C LYS A 21 -8.16 -9.30 16.50
N THR A 22 -9.05 -8.59 17.20
CA THR A 22 -10.03 -9.19 18.12
C THR A 22 -11.26 -9.75 17.41
N LYS A 23 -11.43 -9.49 16.12
CA LYS A 23 -12.56 -10.00 15.34
C LYS A 23 -12.30 -11.45 14.94
N VAL A 24 -13.36 -12.29 15.00
CA VAL A 24 -13.28 -13.73 14.72
C VAL A 24 -12.61 -14.03 13.37
N PHE A 25 -12.97 -13.27 12.32
CA PHE A 25 -12.40 -13.46 10.98
C PHE A 25 -10.91 -13.10 10.85
N ALA A 26 -10.34 -12.37 11.84
CA ALA A 26 -8.98 -11.84 11.78
C ALA A 26 -8.03 -12.44 12.84
N GLN A 27 -8.54 -13.20 13.81
CA GLN A 27 -7.75 -13.67 14.97
C GLN A 27 -6.48 -14.45 14.57
N ASP A 28 -6.58 -15.34 13.59
CA ASP A 28 -5.48 -16.19 13.13
C ASP A 28 -4.80 -15.68 11.86
N LYS A 29 -5.04 -14.42 11.49
CA LYS A 29 -4.42 -13.85 10.30
C LYS A 29 -3.09 -13.21 10.62
N ASN A 30 -2.07 -13.57 9.83
CA ASN A 30 -0.79 -12.88 9.82
C ASN A 30 -0.87 -11.69 8.86
N ILE A 31 -0.46 -10.52 9.33
CA ILE A 31 -0.46 -9.28 8.58
C ILE A 31 0.97 -8.79 8.47
N GLY A 32 1.44 -8.54 7.26
CA GLY A 32 2.74 -7.93 6.99
C GLY A 32 2.60 -6.68 6.12
N VAL A 33 3.46 -5.70 6.35
CA VAL A 33 3.59 -4.52 5.49
C VAL A 33 5.05 -4.31 5.11
N ILE A 34 5.34 -4.33 3.80
CA ILE A 34 6.69 -4.07 3.27
C ILE A 34 6.86 -2.57 3.05
N THR A 35 7.81 -1.99 3.78
CA THR A 35 8.09 -0.55 3.76
C THR A 35 9.45 -0.25 3.15
N HIS A 36 9.48 0.13 1.87
CA HIS A 36 10.68 0.61 1.18
C HIS A 36 10.45 2.06 0.70
N GLN A 37 10.63 3.02 1.58
CA GLN A 37 10.12 4.38 1.42
C GLN A 37 11.11 5.39 0.83
N LYS A 38 12.20 4.97 0.20
CA LYS A 38 13.22 5.92 -0.30
C LYS A 38 12.69 6.92 -1.35
N THR A 39 11.58 6.62 -2.02
CA THR A 39 11.07 7.39 -3.17
C THR A 39 9.61 7.82 -3.04
N SER A 40 9.02 7.77 -1.86
CA SER A 40 7.63 8.21 -1.68
C SER A 40 7.50 9.72 -1.88
N HIS A 41 6.63 10.15 -2.81
CA HIS A 41 6.27 11.56 -2.97
C HIS A 41 5.72 12.20 -1.70
N LEU A 42 5.24 11.37 -0.77
CA LEU A 42 4.76 11.82 0.52
C LEU A 42 5.88 12.43 1.38
N GLN A 43 7.13 11.97 1.25
CA GLN A 43 8.23 12.42 2.11
C GLN A 43 8.50 13.93 2.01
N THR A 44 8.37 14.49 0.82
CA THR A 44 8.63 15.92 0.55
C THR A 44 7.38 16.78 0.54
N ALA A 45 6.21 16.19 0.74
CA ALA A 45 4.94 16.91 0.75
C ALA A 45 4.78 17.72 2.05
N LEU A 46 4.14 18.90 1.90
CA LEU A 46 3.70 19.74 3.01
C LEU A 46 2.18 19.81 2.99
N PHE A 47 1.55 19.49 4.11
CA PHE A 47 0.10 19.39 4.20
C PHE A 47 -0.51 20.57 4.95
N ASN A 48 -1.35 21.34 4.23
CA ASN A 48 -2.08 22.49 4.79
C ASN A 48 -3.60 22.31 4.68
N ASN A 49 -4.07 21.26 4.01
CA ASN A 49 -5.48 21.07 3.63
C ASN A 49 -6.02 19.68 3.97
N VAL A 50 -5.49 19.06 5.01
CA VAL A 50 -5.93 17.74 5.48
C VAL A 50 -6.61 17.88 6.82
N LEU A 51 -7.87 17.49 6.90
CA LEU A 51 -8.62 17.50 8.15
C LEU A 51 -7.94 16.62 9.22
N GLY A 52 -7.74 17.17 10.41
CA GLY A 52 -7.11 16.47 11.53
C GLY A 52 -5.57 16.52 11.54
N LEU A 53 -4.94 17.12 10.54
CA LEU A 53 -3.51 17.44 10.56
C LEU A 53 -3.30 18.93 10.84
N GLU A 54 -2.32 19.25 11.64
CA GLU A 54 -1.85 20.61 11.82
C GLU A 54 -1.32 21.17 10.48
N PRO A 55 -1.73 22.39 10.06
CA PRO A 55 -1.18 23.01 8.86
C PRO A 55 0.34 23.09 8.92
N GLY A 56 1.02 22.77 7.82
CA GLY A 56 2.47 22.67 7.77
C GLY A 56 3.03 21.29 8.16
N THR A 57 2.19 20.29 8.37
CA THR A 57 2.67 18.93 8.66
C THR A 57 3.44 18.36 7.48
N HIS A 58 4.69 17.96 7.71
CA HIS A 58 5.51 17.28 6.72
C HIS A 58 5.11 15.82 6.54
N GLY A 59 5.05 15.35 5.30
CA GLY A 59 4.72 13.96 5.00
C GLY A 59 5.73 12.94 5.54
N SER A 60 6.99 13.32 5.70
CA SER A 60 8.01 12.50 6.38
C SER A 60 7.63 12.21 7.84
N ARG A 61 7.06 13.21 8.56
CA ARG A 61 6.54 13.03 9.90
C ARG A 61 5.37 12.05 9.91
N ILE A 62 4.41 12.22 9.00
CA ILE A 62 3.26 11.30 8.87
C ILE A 62 3.71 9.85 8.65
N LEU A 63 4.70 9.63 7.79
CA LEU A 63 5.24 8.29 7.52
C LEU A 63 5.92 7.69 8.75
N LYS A 64 6.64 8.50 9.51
CA LYS A 64 7.27 8.07 10.76
C LYS A 64 6.20 7.75 11.81
N ASP A 65 5.30 8.70 12.06
CA ASP A 65 4.26 8.57 13.09
C ASP A 65 3.33 7.38 12.80
N GLY A 66 2.98 7.13 11.53
CA GLY A 66 2.18 5.97 11.11
C GLY A 66 2.85 4.62 11.40
N LYS A 67 4.17 4.52 11.23
CA LYS A 67 4.93 3.31 11.60
C LYS A 67 5.02 3.14 13.12
N ASP A 68 5.26 4.22 13.83
CA ASP A 68 5.32 4.22 15.29
C ASP A 68 3.94 3.86 15.89
N GLN A 69 2.84 4.33 15.28
CA GLN A 69 1.48 3.98 15.64
C GLN A 69 1.20 2.48 15.44
N LEU A 70 1.58 1.91 14.30
CA LEU A 70 1.48 0.47 14.07
C LEU A 70 2.25 -0.33 15.12
N LYS A 71 3.48 0.07 15.39
CA LYS A 71 4.33 -0.61 16.37
C LYS A 71 3.75 -0.56 17.79
N SER A 72 3.19 0.58 18.16
CA SER A 72 2.65 0.81 19.51
C SER A 72 1.30 0.12 19.73
N LEU A 73 0.36 0.28 18.78
CA LEU A 73 -1.01 -0.19 18.94
C LEU A 73 -1.22 -1.61 18.41
N TYR A 74 -0.50 -1.98 17.34
CA TYR A 74 -0.70 -3.24 16.64
C TYR A 74 0.62 -3.98 16.41
N PRO A 75 1.35 -4.37 17.47
CA PRO A 75 2.66 -5.02 17.38
C PRO A 75 2.63 -6.37 16.67
N HIS A 76 1.46 -6.96 16.48
CA HIS A 76 1.25 -8.18 15.71
C HIS A 76 1.29 -7.96 14.19
N VAL A 77 1.26 -6.71 13.72
CA VAL A 77 1.49 -6.37 12.31
C VAL A 77 3.00 -6.32 12.06
N ASN A 78 3.48 -7.26 11.24
CA ASN A 78 4.90 -7.35 10.92
C ASN A 78 5.32 -6.23 9.95
N GLN A 79 6.14 -5.29 10.43
CA GLN A 79 6.72 -4.24 9.59
C GLN A 79 8.04 -4.72 8.98
N ILE A 80 8.02 -5.03 7.68
CA ILE A 80 9.16 -5.50 6.91
C ILE A 80 9.86 -4.30 6.29
N GLU A 81 10.95 -3.88 6.89
CA GLU A 81 11.65 -2.66 6.48
C GLU A 81 12.84 -2.94 5.56
N LYS A 82 13.18 -1.94 4.73
CA LYS A 82 14.37 -1.94 3.85
C LYS A 82 14.40 -3.10 2.86
N GLU A 83 13.21 -3.57 2.45
CA GLU A 83 13.05 -4.55 1.40
C GLU A 83 12.30 -3.97 0.21
N LYS A 84 12.84 -4.17 -0.98
CA LYS A 84 12.22 -3.76 -2.26
C LYS A 84 11.60 -4.98 -2.91
N VAL A 85 10.28 -4.93 -3.15
CA VAL A 85 9.59 -5.98 -3.89
C VAL A 85 10.01 -5.94 -5.36
N GLY A 86 10.43 -7.08 -5.88
CA GLY A 86 10.82 -7.28 -7.27
C GLY A 86 9.78 -8.03 -8.10
N SER A 87 9.00 -8.93 -7.48
CA SER A 87 7.95 -9.66 -8.18
C SER A 87 6.82 -10.12 -7.28
N VAL A 88 5.65 -10.28 -7.90
CA VAL A 88 4.47 -10.94 -7.35
C VAL A 88 4.07 -12.02 -8.35
N SER A 89 4.02 -13.28 -7.95
CA SER A 89 3.63 -14.39 -8.81
C SER A 89 2.59 -15.26 -8.14
N LYS A 90 1.69 -15.87 -8.93
CA LYS A 90 0.71 -16.82 -8.42
C LYS A 90 1.39 -18.05 -7.83
N ALA A 91 0.79 -18.59 -6.79
CA ALA A 91 1.12 -19.88 -6.17
C ALA A 91 -0.13 -20.75 -6.14
N VAL A 92 0.00 -22.00 -5.70
CA VAL A 92 -1.15 -22.92 -5.55
C VAL A 92 -2.22 -22.31 -4.61
N GLU A 93 -1.77 -21.67 -3.54
CA GLU A 93 -2.66 -20.94 -2.62
C GLU A 93 -2.16 -19.51 -2.43
N GLY A 94 -2.69 -18.55 -3.23
CA GLY A 94 -2.35 -17.14 -3.13
C GLY A 94 -1.13 -16.75 -3.97
N PHE A 95 -0.14 -16.08 -3.38
CA PHE A 95 0.97 -15.43 -4.09
C PHE A 95 2.32 -15.67 -3.42
N ILE A 96 3.36 -15.68 -4.24
CA ILE A 96 4.76 -15.54 -3.82
C ILE A 96 5.19 -14.10 -4.11
N VAL A 97 5.56 -13.38 -3.07
CA VAL A 97 6.13 -12.04 -3.16
C VAL A 97 7.63 -12.13 -2.93
N THR A 98 8.42 -11.79 -3.94
CA THR A 98 9.88 -11.83 -3.85
C THR A 98 10.42 -10.42 -3.71
N THR A 99 11.26 -10.22 -2.71
CA THR A 99 12.01 -8.99 -2.49
C THR A 99 13.46 -9.15 -2.86
N ASN A 100 14.24 -8.11 -2.70
CA ASN A 100 15.70 -8.16 -2.86
C ASN A 100 16.41 -8.96 -1.75
N LYS A 101 15.68 -9.43 -0.72
CA LYS A 101 16.26 -10.18 0.40
C LYS A 101 15.56 -11.50 0.66
N ASN A 102 14.23 -11.53 0.57
CA ASN A 102 13.41 -12.64 1.04
C ASN A 102 12.30 -13.01 0.04
N ARG A 103 11.67 -14.15 0.29
CA ARG A 103 10.45 -14.60 -0.38
C ARG A 103 9.36 -14.80 0.68
N TYR A 104 8.17 -14.30 0.39
CA TYR A 104 7.00 -14.41 1.26
C TYR A 104 5.88 -15.12 0.53
N ILE A 105 5.19 -16.01 1.23
CA ILE A 105 3.94 -16.61 0.75
C ILE A 105 2.78 -15.87 1.42
N ALA A 106 1.85 -15.37 0.63
CA ALA A 106 0.70 -14.62 1.12
C ALA A 106 -0.58 -15.09 0.42
N LYS A 107 -1.63 -15.40 1.19
CA LYS A 107 -2.96 -15.71 0.61
C LYS A 107 -3.58 -14.50 -0.05
N ILE A 108 -3.37 -13.31 0.52
CA ILE A 108 -3.90 -12.05 0.01
C ILE A 108 -2.76 -11.05 -0.10
N VAL A 109 -2.70 -10.34 -1.22
CA VAL A 109 -1.73 -9.27 -1.48
C VAL A 109 -2.46 -7.97 -1.76
N VAL A 110 -2.01 -6.88 -1.11
CA VAL A 110 -2.46 -5.51 -1.36
C VAL A 110 -1.30 -4.70 -1.91
N VAL A 111 -1.40 -4.23 -3.16
CA VAL A 111 -0.37 -3.40 -3.79
C VAL A 111 -0.69 -1.92 -3.53
N ALA A 112 0.10 -1.27 -2.69
CA ALA A 112 -0.09 0.12 -2.25
C ALA A 112 1.14 1.00 -2.53
N VAL A 113 1.80 0.77 -3.68
CA VAL A 113 2.92 1.57 -4.16
C VAL A 113 2.46 2.78 -4.97
N GLY A 114 3.37 3.70 -5.27
CA GLY A 114 3.05 4.88 -6.07
C GLY A 114 2.70 4.54 -7.53
N TYR A 115 2.10 5.48 -8.23
CA TYR A 115 1.56 5.38 -9.59
C TYR A 115 2.52 5.90 -10.67
N THR A 116 3.80 5.70 -10.52
CA THR A 116 4.80 6.09 -11.53
C THR A 116 4.85 5.07 -12.65
N ASN A 117 5.21 5.50 -13.86
CA ASN A 117 5.41 4.64 -15.02
C ASN A 117 6.52 3.59 -14.83
N LEU A 118 7.34 3.76 -13.83
CA LEU A 118 8.41 2.82 -13.49
C LEU A 118 7.91 1.73 -12.54
N MET A 119 6.90 0.96 -12.96
CA MET A 119 6.49 -0.23 -12.25
C MET A 119 7.58 -1.28 -12.38
N THR A 120 8.33 -1.50 -11.29
CA THR A 120 9.44 -2.46 -11.26
C THR A 120 9.04 -3.82 -10.65
N ILE A 121 7.77 -4.02 -10.32
CA ILE A 121 7.26 -5.27 -9.74
C ILE A 121 6.81 -6.17 -10.89
N LYS A 122 7.60 -7.22 -11.18
CA LYS A 122 7.27 -8.23 -12.19
C LYS A 122 6.03 -9.04 -11.78
N GLY A 123 5.27 -9.49 -12.78
CA GLY A 123 4.05 -10.27 -12.60
C GLY A 123 2.77 -9.44 -12.48
N LEU A 124 2.88 -8.12 -12.54
CA LEU A 124 1.74 -7.19 -12.55
C LEU A 124 1.53 -6.50 -13.90
N GLU A 125 2.34 -6.82 -14.91
CA GLU A 125 2.40 -6.14 -16.21
C GLU A 125 1.05 -6.16 -16.94
N ASN A 126 0.32 -7.27 -16.86
CA ASN A 126 -0.96 -7.48 -17.56
C ASN A 126 -2.11 -6.61 -17.00
N TYR A 127 -1.90 -5.96 -15.85
CA TYR A 127 -2.90 -5.11 -15.19
C TYR A 127 -2.58 -3.62 -15.33
N ILE A 128 -1.40 -3.28 -15.90
CA ILE A 128 -0.94 -1.90 -16.03
C ILE A 128 -1.67 -1.21 -17.18
N GLU A 129 -2.30 -0.08 -16.88
CA GLU A 129 -2.94 0.80 -17.86
C GLU A 129 -2.61 2.27 -17.56
N PRO A 130 -2.81 3.19 -18.54
CA PRO A 130 -2.71 4.62 -18.31
C PRO A 130 -3.69 5.08 -17.23
N HIS A 131 -3.22 5.90 -16.30
CA HIS A 131 -4.02 6.33 -15.15
C HIS A 131 -5.25 7.14 -15.55
N PRO A 132 -6.48 6.76 -15.16
CA PRO A 132 -7.73 7.34 -15.70
C PRO A 132 -7.98 8.79 -15.27
N ARG A 133 -7.33 9.26 -14.22
CA ARG A 133 -7.52 10.61 -13.64
C ARG A 133 -6.26 11.48 -13.64
N ALA A 134 -5.16 10.99 -14.18
CA ALA A 134 -3.94 11.79 -14.35
C ALA A 134 -3.93 12.44 -15.73
N ALA A 135 -3.31 13.61 -15.85
CA ALA A 135 -3.02 14.22 -17.12
C ALA A 135 -2.08 13.30 -17.93
N LYS A 136 -2.33 13.15 -19.23
CA LYS A 136 -1.59 12.20 -20.10
C LYS A 136 -0.09 12.50 -20.11
N GLU A 137 0.28 13.77 -20.03
CA GLU A 137 1.68 14.23 -20.06
C GLU A 137 2.47 13.80 -18.83
N LYS A 138 1.79 13.37 -17.78
CA LYS A 138 2.43 12.89 -16.53
C LYS A 138 2.85 11.43 -16.59
N ASP A 139 2.45 10.71 -17.64
CA ASP A 139 2.78 9.30 -17.84
C ASP A 139 2.60 8.46 -16.56
N ARG A 140 1.40 8.59 -15.98
CA ARG A 140 1.03 7.86 -14.75
C ARG A 140 0.28 6.59 -15.11
N ILE A 141 0.47 5.57 -14.30
CA ILE A 141 -0.17 4.27 -14.46
C ILE A 141 -1.14 3.98 -13.31
N TRP A 142 -2.02 3.05 -13.55
CA TRP A 142 -2.79 2.37 -12.51
C TRP A 142 -2.79 0.86 -12.77
N LEU A 143 -3.15 0.08 -11.77
CA LEU A 143 -3.52 -1.32 -11.97
C LEU A 143 -5.03 -1.39 -12.19
N ARG A 144 -5.44 -1.89 -13.35
CA ARG A 144 -6.86 -2.12 -13.67
C ARG A 144 -7.49 -2.94 -12.56
N ASN A 145 -8.58 -2.43 -12.02
CA ASN A 145 -9.29 -3.04 -10.90
C ASN A 145 -10.77 -2.65 -10.91
N ILE A 146 -11.57 -3.42 -10.21
CA ILE A 146 -12.97 -3.10 -9.89
C ILE A 146 -13.05 -3.03 -8.37
N ASP A 147 -13.36 -1.86 -7.84
CA ASP A 147 -13.43 -1.59 -6.40
C ASP A 147 -12.22 -2.18 -5.62
N HIS A 148 -11.03 -1.80 -6.04
CA HIS A 148 -9.75 -2.27 -5.52
C HIS A 148 -9.35 -3.73 -5.88
N LEU A 149 -10.26 -4.57 -6.34
CA LEU A 149 -9.97 -5.95 -6.74
C LEU A 149 -9.33 -5.98 -8.13
N VAL A 150 -8.08 -6.42 -8.22
CA VAL A 150 -7.34 -6.64 -9.47
C VAL A 150 -7.64 -8.03 -10.04
N GLU A 151 -7.53 -9.05 -9.20
CA GLU A 151 -7.96 -10.43 -9.41
C GLU A 151 -8.14 -11.10 -8.03
N ASP A 152 -8.61 -12.34 -8.01
CA ASP A 152 -8.86 -13.08 -6.76
C ASP A 152 -7.68 -13.00 -5.79
N ASN A 153 -7.92 -12.41 -4.61
CA ASN A 153 -6.95 -12.19 -3.54
C ASN A 153 -5.80 -11.22 -3.87
N LEU A 154 -5.83 -10.53 -5.01
CA LEU A 154 -4.90 -9.45 -5.36
C LEU A 154 -5.66 -8.12 -5.41
N TYR A 155 -5.27 -7.21 -4.54
CA TYR A 155 -5.88 -5.89 -4.40
C TYR A 155 -4.88 -4.78 -4.66
N VAL A 156 -5.39 -3.61 -4.97
CA VAL A 156 -4.59 -2.39 -5.16
C VAL A 156 -5.18 -1.24 -4.36
N ALA A 157 -4.34 -0.40 -3.76
CA ALA A 157 -4.78 0.75 -2.97
C ALA A 157 -4.04 2.05 -3.33
N GLY A 158 -4.69 3.17 -3.03
CA GLY A 158 -4.15 4.52 -3.21
C GLY A 158 -4.21 5.00 -4.65
N THR A 159 -3.22 5.77 -5.05
CA THR A 159 -3.16 6.34 -6.40
C THR A 159 -3.03 5.29 -7.49
N LEU A 160 -2.37 4.18 -7.20
CA LEU A 160 -2.24 3.06 -8.14
C LEU A 160 -3.58 2.35 -8.41
N ALA A 161 -4.57 2.50 -7.54
CA ALA A 161 -5.95 2.03 -7.76
C ALA A 161 -6.78 2.97 -8.67
N GLY A 162 -6.15 3.99 -9.26
CA GLY A 162 -6.82 4.96 -10.14
C GLY A 162 -7.41 6.17 -9.43
N TRP A 163 -7.13 6.37 -8.14
CA TRP A 163 -7.61 7.51 -7.38
C TRP A 163 -6.73 8.75 -7.53
N ARG A 164 -7.30 9.93 -7.24
CA ARG A 164 -6.55 11.20 -7.25
C ARG A 164 -5.46 11.20 -6.17
N SER A 165 -4.38 11.92 -6.46
CA SER A 165 -3.22 12.08 -5.57
C SER A 165 -3.51 13.06 -4.42
N GLN A 166 -4.47 12.73 -3.56
CA GLN A 166 -4.79 13.44 -2.32
C GLN A 166 -4.52 12.52 -1.13
N PHE A 167 -3.94 13.07 -0.06
CA PHE A 167 -3.59 12.27 1.12
C PHE A 167 -4.81 11.56 1.72
N ALA A 168 -5.89 12.30 1.97
CA ALA A 168 -7.12 11.74 2.53
C ALA A 168 -7.74 10.65 1.63
N ILE A 169 -7.70 10.84 0.30
CA ILE A 169 -8.18 9.83 -0.66
C ILE A 169 -7.31 8.57 -0.60
N ALA A 170 -5.99 8.73 -0.53
CA ALA A 170 -5.08 7.59 -0.43
C ALA A 170 -5.28 6.83 0.88
N CYS A 171 -5.46 7.52 2.00
CA CYS A 171 -5.80 6.89 3.29
C CYS A 171 -7.13 6.15 3.22
N GLY A 172 -8.18 6.79 2.69
CA GLY A 172 -9.51 6.20 2.52
C GLY A 172 -9.47 4.95 1.64
N SER A 173 -8.74 5.01 0.51
CA SER A 173 -8.52 3.85 -0.36
C SER A 173 -7.83 2.68 0.35
N GLY A 174 -6.80 2.97 1.17
CA GLY A 174 -6.13 1.95 1.96
C GLY A 174 -7.02 1.34 3.05
N SER A 175 -7.88 2.17 3.66
CA SER A 175 -8.85 1.71 4.67
C SER A 175 -9.99 0.90 4.05
N GLN A 176 -10.42 1.24 2.83
CA GLN A 176 -11.49 0.55 2.11
C GLN A 176 -11.09 -0.87 1.71
N VAL A 177 -9.82 -1.10 1.35
CA VAL A 177 -9.32 -2.40 0.90
C VAL A 177 -9.00 -3.36 2.06
N ALA A 178 -9.00 -2.85 3.27
CA ALA A 178 -8.69 -3.64 4.47
C ALA A 178 -9.89 -4.47 4.93
#